data_0e528e3d34eb42d7abb5d3c440d4d147
#
_entry.id   0e528e3d34eb42d7abb5d3c440d4d147
#
_cell.length_a   1.000
_cell.length_b   1.000
_cell.length_c   1.000
_cell.angle_alpha   90.00
_cell.angle_beta   90.00
_cell.angle_gamma   90.00
#
_symmetry.space_group_name_H-M   'P 1'
#
loop_
_entity.id
_entity.type
_entity.pdbx_description
1 polymer ?
#
loop_
_entity_poly.entity_id
_entity_poly.type
_entity_poly.pdbx_seq_one_letter_code
_entity_poly.pdbx_strand_id
1 'polypeptide(L)'
;MPKIKKDDTVLVIAGKEKGVTGKVLDVDGSRVRIEGVNRVKRHTREQTGDKGVKVGGIITVEASIHISNVMVVDGEGQATRVGSRVGDDGRNVRISRRTGKDI
;
A
#
# COMPACT_ATOMS: atom_id res chain seq x y z
N MET A 1 3.86 1.50 -16.23
CA MET A 1 4.69 1.08 -15.08
C MET A 1 4.04 1.58 -13.80
N PRO A 2 3.73 0.71 -12.84
CA PRO A 2 3.15 1.20 -11.59
C PRO A 2 4.18 2.03 -10.82
N LYS A 3 3.76 3.20 -10.39
CA LYS A 3 4.62 4.11 -9.61
C LYS A 3 4.71 3.70 -8.14
N ILE A 4 3.74 2.93 -7.66
CA ILE A 4 3.69 2.41 -6.30
C ILE A 4 3.90 0.92 -6.35
N LYS A 5 4.75 0.41 -5.48
CA LYS A 5 5.10 -1.01 -5.41
C LYS A 5 4.92 -1.54 -4.00
N LYS A 6 4.84 -2.86 -3.88
CA LYS A 6 4.88 -3.55 -2.59
C LYS A 6 6.09 -3.09 -1.77
N ASP A 7 5.89 -2.94 -0.48
CA ASP A 7 6.88 -2.48 0.51
C ASP A 7 7.21 -0.99 0.48
N ASP A 8 6.60 -0.22 -0.42
CA ASP A 8 6.74 1.23 -0.39
C ASP A 8 6.04 1.82 0.85
N THR A 9 6.61 2.87 1.41
CA THR A 9 5.92 3.69 2.42
C THR A 9 5.11 4.75 1.70
N VAL A 10 3.83 4.86 2.02
CA VAL A 10 2.91 5.80 1.38
C VAL A 10 2.13 6.60 2.42
N LEU A 11 1.68 7.78 2.00
CA LEU A 11 0.77 8.64 2.78
C LEU A 11 -0.59 8.65 2.10
N VAL A 12 -1.64 8.43 2.87
CA VAL A 12 -3.02 8.55 2.38
C VAL A 12 -3.38 10.04 2.31
N ILE A 13 -3.77 10.49 1.14
CA ILE A 13 -4.03 11.93 0.87
C ILE A 13 -5.50 12.26 0.77
N ALA A 14 -6.38 11.28 0.72
CA ALA A 14 -7.82 11.50 0.58
C ALA A 14 -8.61 10.37 1.25
N GLY A 15 -9.86 10.64 1.58
CA GLY A 15 -10.76 9.69 2.22
C GLY A 15 -10.71 9.74 3.73
N LYS A 16 -11.37 8.78 4.39
CA LYS A 16 -11.47 8.73 5.86
C LYS A 16 -10.14 8.51 6.57
N GLU A 17 -9.15 7.94 5.88
CA GLU A 17 -7.83 7.63 6.44
C GLU A 17 -6.78 8.70 6.10
N LYS A 18 -7.20 9.85 5.59
CA LYS A 18 -6.30 10.95 5.22
C LYS A 18 -5.32 11.28 6.34
N GLY A 19 -4.04 11.36 5.98
CA GLY A 19 -2.97 11.68 6.92
C GLY A 19 -2.28 10.48 7.53
N VAL A 20 -2.76 9.26 7.29
CA VAL A 20 -2.14 8.03 7.80
C VAL A 20 -1.05 7.58 6.82
N THR A 21 0.10 7.21 7.38
CA THR A 21 1.18 6.58 6.61
C THR A 21 1.21 5.08 6.87
N GLY A 22 1.66 4.32 5.90
CA GLY A 22 1.79 2.88 6.05
C GLY A 22 2.60 2.26 4.93
N LYS A 23 2.88 0.99 5.10
CA LYS A 23 3.62 0.19 4.12
C LYS A 23 2.64 -0.52 3.19
N VAL A 24 2.93 -0.50 1.90
CA VAL A 24 2.11 -1.19 0.90
C VAL A 24 2.27 -2.69 1.05
N LEU A 25 1.15 -3.38 1.28
CA LEU A 25 1.12 -4.85 1.39
C LEU A 25 1.07 -5.50 0.02
N ASP A 26 0.22 -4.99 -0.87
CA ASP A 26 0.17 -5.43 -2.26
C ASP A 26 -0.46 -4.35 -3.15
N VAL A 27 -0.28 -4.52 -4.45
CA VAL A 27 -0.86 -3.66 -5.48
C VAL A 27 -1.58 -4.57 -6.47
N ASP A 28 -2.85 -4.25 -6.73
CA ASP A 28 -3.67 -4.96 -7.71
C ASP A 28 -4.31 -3.94 -8.66
N GLY A 29 -3.71 -3.76 -9.82
CA GLY A 29 -4.17 -2.78 -10.79
C GLY A 29 -4.19 -1.36 -10.22
N SER A 30 -5.38 -0.78 -10.09
CA SER A 30 -5.57 0.57 -9.56
C SER A 30 -5.85 0.62 -8.06
N ARG A 31 -5.74 -0.51 -7.36
CA ARG A 31 -6.04 -0.60 -5.94
C ARG A 31 -4.82 -1.08 -5.17
N VAL A 32 -4.66 -0.54 -3.96
CA VAL A 32 -3.55 -0.91 -3.06
C VAL A 32 -4.09 -1.26 -1.69
N ARG A 33 -3.46 -2.22 -1.01
CA ARG A 33 -3.66 -2.49 0.40
C ARG A 33 -2.45 -1.99 1.17
N ILE A 34 -2.73 -1.29 2.26
CA ILE A 34 -1.70 -0.63 3.07
C ILE A 34 -1.85 -1.10 4.51
N GLU A 35 -0.76 -1.49 5.13
CA GLU A 35 -0.75 -1.97 6.50
C GLU A 35 -1.32 -0.91 7.45
N GLY A 36 -2.31 -1.30 8.23
CA GLY A 36 -2.97 -0.43 9.21
C GLY A 36 -3.95 0.58 8.64
N VAL A 37 -4.16 0.60 7.32
CA VAL A 37 -5.05 1.55 6.66
C VAL A 37 -6.29 0.84 6.15
N ASN A 38 -7.45 1.50 6.29
CA ASN A 38 -8.74 1.01 5.84
C ASN A 38 -9.06 -0.39 6.39
N ARG A 39 -8.80 -0.57 7.67
CA ARG A 39 -9.12 -1.82 8.35
C ARG A 39 -10.63 -2.01 8.43
N VAL A 40 -11.07 -3.18 8.02
CA VAL A 40 -12.47 -3.58 8.10
C VAL A 40 -12.58 -4.91 8.82
N LYS A 41 -13.66 -5.09 9.56
CA LYS A 41 -13.96 -6.37 10.18
C LYS A 41 -14.67 -7.24 9.16
N ARG A 42 -14.12 -8.42 8.89
CA ARG A 42 -14.76 -9.41 8.04
C ARG A 42 -15.24 -10.58 8.88
N HIS A 43 -16.47 -10.97 8.64
CA HIS A 43 -17.01 -12.18 9.20
C HIS A 43 -16.58 -13.35 8.32
N THR A 44 -15.67 -14.17 8.84
CA THR A 44 -15.23 -15.36 8.12
C THR A 44 -16.25 -16.49 8.33
N ARG A 45 -16.43 -17.30 7.29
CA ARG A 45 -17.30 -18.46 7.37
C ARG A 45 -16.72 -19.47 8.35
N GLU A 46 -17.53 -19.92 9.32
CA GLU A 46 -17.11 -21.00 10.21
C GLU A 46 -16.92 -22.28 9.43
N GLN A 47 -15.82 -22.96 9.72
CA GLN A 47 -15.51 -24.27 9.16
C GLN A 47 -15.25 -25.23 10.31
N THR A 48 -15.70 -26.48 10.14
CA THR A 48 -15.39 -27.54 11.09
C THR A 48 -14.10 -28.21 10.65
N GLY A 49 -13.08 -28.16 11.52
CA GLY A 49 -11.83 -28.84 11.28
C GLY A 49 -11.93 -30.36 11.50
N ASP A 50 -10.84 -31.07 11.26
CA ASP A 50 -10.78 -32.54 11.32
C ASP A 50 -11.21 -33.14 12.65
N LYS A 51 -11.10 -32.37 13.72
CA LYS A 51 -11.48 -32.79 15.07
C LYS A 51 -12.77 -32.15 15.59
N GLY A 52 -13.58 -31.61 14.68
CA GLY A 52 -14.80 -30.91 15.05
C GLY A 52 -14.61 -29.51 15.62
N VAL A 53 -13.39 -28.98 15.56
CA VAL A 53 -13.11 -27.61 16.01
C VAL A 53 -13.61 -26.62 14.98
N LYS A 54 -14.43 -25.67 15.42
CA LYS A 54 -14.90 -24.60 14.55
C LYS A 54 -13.78 -23.58 14.35
N VAL A 55 -13.50 -23.25 13.11
CA VAL A 55 -12.50 -22.26 12.71
C VAL A 55 -13.21 -21.16 11.94
N GLY A 56 -12.93 -19.92 12.27
CA GLY A 56 -13.55 -18.75 11.66
C GLY A 56 -13.94 -17.73 12.70
N GLY A 57 -14.68 -16.73 12.29
CA GLY A 57 -15.13 -15.66 13.17
C GLY A 57 -14.95 -14.29 12.53
N ILE A 58 -14.77 -13.27 13.38
CA ILE A 58 -14.54 -11.90 12.93
C ILE A 58 -13.06 -11.63 12.93
N ILE A 59 -12.53 -11.27 11.76
CA ILE A 59 -11.13 -10.88 11.60
C ILE A 59 -11.04 -9.44 11.10
N THR A 60 -9.95 -8.77 11.44
CA THR A 60 -9.65 -7.43 10.93
C THR A 60 -8.66 -7.57 9.78
N VAL A 61 -9.02 -7.03 8.63
CA VAL A 61 -8.18 -7.05 7.43
C VAL A 61 -8.10 -5.65 6.83
N GLU A 62 -7.01 -5.36 6.15
CA GLU A 62 -6.88 -4.14 5.38
C GLU A 62 -7.62 -4.30 4.06
N ALA A 63 -8.63 -3.47 3.84
CA ALA A 63 -9.30 -3.40 2.54
C ALA A 63 -8.48 -2.51 1.59
N SER A 64 -8.60 -2.76 0.29
CA SER A 64 -7.89 -1.96 -0.69
C SER A 64 -8.48 -0.55 -0.82
N ILE A 65 -7.64 0.40 -1.21
CA ILE A 65 -8.05 1.75 -1.56
C ILE A 65 -7.53 2.06 -2.96
N HIS A 66 -8.14 3.06 -3.60
CA HIS A 66 -7.72 3.45 -4.94
C HIS A 66 -6.31 4.08 -4.88
N ILE A 67 -5.47 3.74 -5.85
CA ILE A 67 -4.07 4.17 -5.89
C ILE A 67 -3.92 5.70 -5.96
N SER A 68 -4.91 6.40 -6.52
CA SER A 68 -4.90 7.87 -6.58
C SER A 68 -5.05 8.54 -5.21
N ASN A 69 -5.44 7.78 -4.18
CA ASN A 69 -5.65 8.30 -2.83
C ASN A 69 -4.39 8.24 -1.97
N VAL A 70 -3.26 7.84 -2.55
CA VAL A 70 -2.00 7.70 -1.83
C VAL A 70 -0.86 8.35 -2.61
N MET A 71 0.17 8.76 -1.88
CA MET A 71 1.44 9.24 -2.45
C MET A 71 2.60 8.52 -1.78
N VAL A 72 3.64 8.26 -2.56
CA VAL A 72 4.87 7.67 -2.03
C VAL A 72 5.54 8.67 -1.10
N VAL A 73 6.08 8.17 0.01
CA VAL A 73 6.89 8.96 0.94
C VAL A 73 8.36 8.78 0.56
N ASP A 74 9.07 9.89 0.39
CA ASP A 74 10.48 9.87 0.03
C ASP A 74 11.39 9.57 1.23
N GLY A 75 12.70 9.51 1.00
CA GLY A 75 13.67 9.23 2.05
C GLY A 75 13.75 10.29 3.16
N GLU A 76 13.14 11.45 2.95
CA GLU A 76 13.05 12.52 3.94
C GLU A 76 11.72 12.52 4.71
N GLY A 77 10.89 11.51 4.50
CA GLY A 77 9.61 11.38 5.18
C GLY A 77 8.50 12.25 4.61
N GLN A 78 8.66 12.83 3.44
CA GLN A 78 7.68 13.70 2.81
C GLN A 78 6.99 13.01 1.64
N ALA A 79 5.69 13.25 1.47
CA ALA A 79 4.96 12.75 0.32
C ALA A 79 5.46 13.42 -0.97
N THR A 80 5.64 12.63 -2.00
CA THR A 80 6.16 13.09 -3.28
C THR A 80 5.49 12.38 -4.43
N ARG A 81 5.50 13.02 -5.59
CA ARG A 81 5.19 12.34 -6.85
C ARG A 81 6.40 11.55 -7.30
N VAL A 82 6.15 10.41 -7.93
CA VAL A 82 7.19 9.55 -8.47
C VAL A 82 7.47 9.95 -9.90
N GLY A 83 8.74 10.22 -10.19
CA GLY A 83 9.26 10.34 -11.54
C GLY A 83 10.17 9.18 -11.85
N SER A 84 10.82 9.24 -12.99
CA SER A 84 11.80 8.24 -13.38
C SER A 84 13.00 8.89 -14.04
N ARG A 85 14.15 8.24 -13.91
CA ARG A 85 15.37 8.56 -14.66
C ARG A 85 15.94 7.28 -15.23
N VAL A 86 16.79 7.40 -16.22
CA VAL A 86 17.52 6.26 -16.76
C VAL A 86 18.75 6.03 -15.91
N GLY A 87 18.88 4.83 -15.37
CA GLY A 87 20.07 4.43 -14.62
C GLY A 87 21.24 4.08 -15.53
N ASP A 88 22.41 3.84 -14.92
CA ASP A 88 23.64 3.52 -15.65
C ASP A 88 23.53 2.22 -16.45
N ASP A 89 22.64 1.32 -16.04
CA ASP A 89 22.36 0.05 -16.72
C ASP A 89 21.27 0.16 -17.80
N GLY A 90 20.81 1.37 -18.10
CA GLY A 90 19.75 1.63 -19.07
C GLY A 90 18.35 1.35 -18.57
N ARG A 91 18.17 0.96 -17.31
CA ARG A 91 16.85 0.73 -16.71
C ARG A 91 16.28 1.98 -16.07
N ASN A 92 14.95 2.07 -16.04
CA ASN A 92 14.28 3.17 -15.36
C ASN A 92 14.41 3.02 -13.84
N VAL A 93 14.80 4.11 -13.19
CA VAL A 93 14.91 4.20 -11.74
C VAL A 93 13.88 5.20 -11.25
N ARG A 94 13.13 4.83 -10.21
CA ARG A 94 12.17 5.75 -9.60
C ARG A 94 12.90 6.83 -8.82
N ILE A 95 12.41 8.05 -8.96
CA ILE A 95 12.93 9.20 -8.22
C ILE A 95 11.79 9.95 -7.53
N SER A 96 12.14 10.64 -6.45
CA SER A 96 11.25 11.62 -5.85
C SER A 96 11.29 12.89 -6.69
N ARG A 97 10.14 13.35 -7.17
CA ARG A 97 10.07 14.61 -7.91
C ARG A 97 10.34 15.83 -7.03
N ARG A 98 10.18 15.67 -5.72
CA ARG A 98 10.46 16.74 -4.76
C ARG A 98 11.95 16.97 -4.56
N THR A 99 12.73 15.89 -4.49
CA THR A 99 14.17 15.95 -4.18
C THR A 99 15.07 15.58 -5.34
N GLY A 100 14.55 14.89 -6.35
CA GLY A 100 15.33 14.33 -7.45
C GLY A 100 16.14 13.09 -7.07
N LYS A 101 16.02 12.61 -5.84
CA LYS A 101 16.75 11.44 -5.36
C LYS A 101 16.00 10.16 -5.67
N ASP A 102 16.73 9.06 -5.78
CA ASP A 102 16.17 7.73 -5.98
C ASP A 102 15.31 7.30 -4.79
N ILE A 103 14.23 6.61 -5.12
CA ILE A 103 13.34 6.02 -4.13
C ILE A 103 12.99 4.58 -4.47
#